data_48a8876c5039e5973e965bebef767a7e
#
_entry.id   48a8876c5039e5973e965bebef767a7e
#
_cell.length_a   1.000
_cell.length_b   1.000
_cell.length_c   1.000
_cell.angle_alpha   90.00
_cell.angle_beta   90.00
_cell.angle_gamma   90.00
#
_symmetry.space_group_name_H-M   'P 1'
#
loop_
_entity.id
_entity.type
_entity.pdbx_description
1 polymer ?
#
loop_
_entity_poly.entity_id
_entity_poly.type
_entity_poly.pdbx_seq_one_letter_code
_entity_poly.pdbx_strand_id
1 'polypeptide(L)'
;KILNVEKASIDKVLANAEIKTMINAFGCGFSEGYGNDFDITKLRYNKIIIMADADVDGAHISTLLLTLFYRFMPELIFEGHVYIAMPPLYKAMPKKGEEEYLYDDKALERYRKRQKGPFTLQRYKGLGEMDADQLWETTLNPETRMLKLVEIEDARMASSVTEMLMGSEVPPRRAFIYENATEAELDI
;
A
#
# COMPACT_ATOMS: atom_id res chain seq x y z
N LYS A 1 8.23 10.12 5.58
CA LYS A 1 7.50 8.95 6.10
C LYS A 1 6.57 9.37 7.23
N ILE A 2 5.49 8.63 7.42
CA ILE A 2 4.50 8.85 8.48
C ILE A 2 4.98 8.24 9.82
N LEU A 3 4.41 8.69 10.94
CA LEU A 3 4.70 8.18 12.28
C LEU A 3 4.37 6.69 12.41
N ASN A 4 5.29 5.91 13.01
CA ASN A 4 5.01 4.53 13.40
C ASN A 4 4.22 4.52 14.72
N VAL A 5 2.92 4.29 14.63
CA VAL A 5 2.00 4.31 15.78
C VAL A 5 2.17 3.12 16.72
N GLU A 6 2.79 2.02 16.28
CA GLU A 6 3.08 0.88 17.15
C GLU A 6 4.15 1.19 18.20
N LYS A 7 5.01 2.18 17.93
CA LYS A 7 6.07 2.63 18.84
C LYS A 7 5.77 3.95 19.56
N ALA A 8 4.83 4.73 19.05
CA ALA A 8 4.54 6.05 19.55
C ALA A 8 3.53 6.00 20.71
N SER A 9 3.68 6.92 21.68
CA SER A 9 2.62 7.16 22.66
C SER A 9 1.41 7.80 21.99
N ILE A 10 0.23 7.61 22.58
CA ILE A 10 -1.02 8.17 22.05
C ILE A 10 -0.96 9.69 21.89
N ASP A 11 -0.32 10.40 22.82
CA ASP A 11 -0.15 11.85 22.72
C ASP A 11 0.62 12.27 21.47
N LYS A 12 1.66 11.51 21.09
CA LYS A 12 2.43 11.75 19.87
C LYS A 12 1.62 11.44 18.61
N VAL A 13 0.81 10.38 18.65
CA VAL A 13 -0.09 10.01 17.54
C VAL A 13 -1.08 11.13 17.31
N LEU A 14 -1.77 11.58 18.37
CA LEU A 14 -2.76 12.68 18.30
C LEU A 14 -2.14 14.05 18.03
N ALA A 15 -0.86 14.26 18.31
CA ALA A 15 -0.15 15.49 17.97
C ALA A 15 0.34 15.54 16.52
N ASN A 16 0.44 14.38 15.85
CA ASN A 16 0.97 14.29 14.48
C ASN A 16 0.03 14.93 13.46
N ALA A 17 0.55 15.84 12.64
CA ALA A 17 -0.23 16.65 11.71
C ALA A 17 -0.87 15.81 10.59
N GLU A 18 -0.14 14.85 10.03
CA GLU A 18 -0.61 13.97 8.97
C GLU A 18 -1.75 13.08 9.46
N ILE A 19 -1.61 12.50 10.67
CA ILE A 19 -2.66 11.68 11.29
C ILE A 19 -3.91 12.51 11.58
N LYS A 20 -3.75 13.69 12.15
CA LYS A 20 -4.88 14.63 12.37
C LYS A 20 -5.61 14.95 11.06
N THR A 21 -4.85 15.19 10.00
CA THR A 21 -5.43 15.49 8.69
C THR A 21 -6.24 14.31 8.17
N MET A 22 -5.75 13.07 8.31
CA MET A 22 -6.49 11.86 7.92
C MET A 22 -7.75 11.66 8.75
N ILE A 23 -7.68 11.80 10.08
CA ILE A 23 -8.84 11.70 10.97
C ILE A 23 -9.93 12.70 10.55
N ASN A 24 -9.54 13.96 10.32
CA ASN A 24 -10.46 15.00 9.90
C ASN A 24 -11.04 14.75 8.50
N ALA A 25 -10.22 14.26 7.57
CA ALA A 25 -10.66 13.96 6.22
C ALA A 25 -11.67 12.81 6.19
N PHE A 26 -11.40 11.73 6.90
CA PHE A 26 -12.30 10.57 6.96
C PHE A 26 -13.61 10.89 7.68
N GLY A 27 -13.57 11.68 8.73
CA GLY A 27 -14.75 12.16 9.46
C GLY A 27 -15.42 11.13 10.38
N CYS A 28 -14.84 9.94 10.51
CA CYS A 28 -15.38 8.84 11.31
C CYS A 28 -14.79 8.73 12.74
N GLY A 29 -13.91 9.68 13.10
CA GLY A 29 -13.27 9.66 14.43
C GLY A 29 -12.03 8.78 14.50
N PHE A 30 -11.63 8.44 15.73
CA PHE A 30 -10.40 7.74 16.02
C PHE A 30 -10.58 6.95 17.31
N SER A 31 -10.24 5.65 17.32
CA SER A 31 -10.36 4.79 18.48
C SER A 31 -9.06 4.78 19.28
N GLU A 32 -9.10 5.22 20.52
CA GLU A 32 -7.98 5.13 21.47
C GLU A 32 -7.87 3.76 22.16
N GLY A 33 -8.65 2.77 21.74
CA GLY A 33 -8.68 1.42 22.32
C GLY A 33 -9.60 1.25 23.53
N TYR A 34 -10.16 2.33 24.08
CA TYR A 34 -11.06 2.32 25.22
C TYR A 34 -12.38 3.08 25.02
N GLY A 35 -12.56 3.75 23.91
CA GLY A 35 -13.74 4.57 23.66
C GLY A 35 -14.34 4.37 22.29
N ASN A 36 -15.67 4.54 22.19
CA ASN A 36 -16.43 4.45 20.96
C ASN A 36 -16.40 5.76 20.15
N ASP A 37 -15.26 6.40 20.08
CA ASP A 37 -15.14 7.67 19.32
C ASP A 37 -15.05 7.44 17.82
N PHE A 38 -14.84 6.19 17.39
CA PHE A 38 -14.86 5.78 15.99
C PHE A 38 -16.26 5.32 15.59
N ASP A 39 -16.81 5.95 14.55
CA ASP A 39 -18.13 5.65 13.99
C ASP A 39 -18.03 5.54 12.48
N ILE A 40 -17.99 4.31 11.97
CA ILE A 40 -17.83 4.00 10.55
C ILE A 40 -18.97 4.60 9.70
N THR A 41 -20.17 4.77 10.27
CA THR A 41 -21.30 5.34 9.54
C THR A 41 -21.10 6.80 9.14
N LYS A 42 -20.14 7.48 9.77
CA LYS A 42 -19.75 8.87 9.46
C LYS A 42 -18.62 8.96 8.44
N LEU A 43 -18.11 7.83 7.94
CA LEU A 43 -17.07 7.82 6.93
C LEU A 43 -17.53 8.58 5.68
N ARG A 44 -16.72 9.53 5.24
CA ARG A 44 -17.03 10.42 4.10
C ARG A 44 -16.67 9.82 2.74
N TYR A 45 -15.91 8.73 2.72
CA TYR A 45 -15.35 8.12 1.50
C TYR A 45 -15.69 6.65 1.44
N ASN A 46 -16.13 6.20 0.29
CA ASN A 46 -16.36 4.76 0.07
C ASN A 46 -15.04 3.97 0.01
N LYS A 47 -13.99 4.56 -0.57
CA LYS A 47 -12.67 3.93 -0.70
C LYS A 47 -11.58 4.85 -0.20
N ILE A 48 -10.69 4.30 0.60
CA ILE A 48 -9.42 4.90 1.01
C ILE A 48 -8.34 4.13 0.26
N ILE A 49 -7.63 4.81 -0.63
CA ILE A 49 -6.67 4.17 -1.54
C ILE A 49 -5.26 4.63 -1.16
N ILE A 50 -4.44 3.69 -0.68
CA ILE A 50 -3.02 3.93 -0.45
C ILE A 50 -2.33 3.89 -1.81
N MET A 51 -1.67 4.99 -2.17
CA MET A 51 -0.91 5.12 -3.39
C MET A 51 0.52 5.54 -3.05
N ALA A 52 1.47 4.66 -3.30
CA ALA A 52 2.88 4.84 -2.99
C ALA A 52 3.74 4.29 -4.13
N ASP A 53 5.01 4.71 -4.18
CA ASP A 53 5.97 4.21 -5.16
C ASP A 53 6.20 2.70 -5.02
N ALA A 54 6.53 2.04 -6.12
CA ALA A 54 6.83 0.61 -6.14
C ALA A 54 8.28 0.32 -5.71
N ASP A 55 8.70 0.91 -4.59
CA ASP A 55 10.02 0.74 -4.00
C ASP A 55 9.93 0.39 -2.50
N VAL A 56 11.07 0.18 -1.85
CA VAL A 56 11.14 -0.17 -0.42
C VAL A 56 10.58 0.94 0.49
N ASP A 57 10.71 2.20 0.10
CA ASP A 57 10.18 3.33 0.86
C ASP A 57 8.65 3.41 0.74
N GLY A 58 8.10 3.21 -0.44
CA GLY A 58 6.66 3.13 -0.66
C GLY A 58 6.01 1.95 0.07
N ALA A 59 6.64 0.78 0.06
CA ALA A 59 6.21 -0.39 0.82
C ALA A 59 6.20 -0.09 2.33
N HIS A 60 7.23 0.59 2.85
CA HIS A 60 7.28 1.00 4.26
C HIS A 60 6.20 2.03 4.62
N ILE A 61 5.95 3.03 3.76
CA ILE A 61 4.87 4.01 3.96
C ILE A 61 3.51 3.30 4.01
N SER A 62 3.25 2.39 3.08
CA SER A 62 2.02 1.59 3.06
C SER A 62 1.85 0.78 4.34
N THR A 63 2.93 0.14 4.84
CA THR A 63 2.91 -0.61 6.09
C THR A 63 2.62 0.28 7.29
N LEU A 64 3.18 1.50 7.36
CA LEU A 64 2.91 2.46 8.42
C LEU A 64 1.43 2.91 8.43
N LEU A 65 0.86 3.15 7.25
CA LEU A 65 -0.56 3.49 7.11
C LEU A 65 -1.47 2.32 7.50
N LEU A 66 -1.15 1.10 7.06
CA LEU A 66 -1.89 -0.09 7.45
C LEU A 66 -1.83 -0.33 8.96
N THR A 67 -0.67 -0.08 9.59
CA THR A 67 -0.52 -0.16 11.05
C THR A 67 -1.43 0.85 11.76
N LEU A 68 -1.49 2.10 11.27
CA LEU A 68 -2.39 3.12 11.78
C LEU A 68 -3.85 2.67 11.70
N PHE A 69 -4.30 2.22 10.51
CA PHE A 69 -5.68 1.81 10.31
C PHE A 69 -6.02 0.58 11.17
N TYR A 70 -5.14 -0.41 11.18
CA TYR A 70 -5.36 -1.62 11.96
C TYR A 70 -5.48 -1.37 13.46
N ARG A 71 -4.64 -0.47 14.02
CA ARG A 71 -4.64 -0.18 15.46
C ARG A 71 -5.73 0.77 15.91
N PHE A 72 -6.10 1.75 15.09
CA PHE A 72 -6.97 2.85 15.51
C PHE A 72 -8.27 2.99 14.71
N MET A 73 -8.37 2.34 13.57
CA MET A 73 -9.54 2.40 12.69
C MET A 73 -9.79 1.03 12.01
N PRO A 74 -9.82 -0.09 12.78
CA PRO A 74 -9.84 -1.43 12.20
C PRO A 74 -11.07 -1.70 11.34
N GLU A 75 -12.21 -1.07 11.64
CA GLU A 75 -13.45 -1.21 10.86
C GLU A 75 -13.27 -0.72 9.41
N LEU A 76 -12.36 0.23 9.14
CA LEU A 76 -12.04 0.62 7.76
C LEU A 76 -11.54 -0.56 6.93
N ILE A 77 -10.81 -1.49 7.56
CA ILE A 77 -10.31 -2.70 6.89
C ILE A 77 -11.39 -3.78 6.87
N PHE A 78 -12.03 -4.05 8.02
CA PHE A 78 -13.04 -5.12 8.14
C PHE A 78 -14.26 -4.89 7.24
N GLU A 79 -14.65 -3.64 7.00
CA GLU A 79 -15.76 -3.29 6.11
C GLU A 79 -15.34 -3.02 4.66
N GLY A 80 -14.05 -3.26 4.33
CA GLY A 80 -13.58 -3.25 2.94
C GLY A 80 -13.42 -1.87 2.33
N HIS A 81 -13.06 -0.87 3.13
CA HIS A 81 -12.83 0.50 2.66
C HIS A 81 -11.39 0.80 2.27
N VAL A 82 -10.42 -0.04 2.67
CA VAL A 82 -8.98 0.22 2.44
C VAL A 82 -8.47 -0.57 1.25
N TYR A 83 -7.81 0.12 0.33
CA TYR A 83 -7.23 -0.44 -0.89
C TYR A 83 -5.79 0.03 -1.07
N ILE A 84 -5.01 -0.77 -1.80
CA ILE A 84 -3.70 -0.39 -2.31
C ILE A 84 -3.83 -0.22 -3.82
N ALA A 85 -3.39 0.93 -4.35
CA ALA A 85 -3.30 1.16 -5.78
C ALA A 85 -2.20 0.30 -6.38
N MET A 86 -2.48 -0.29 -7.54
CA MET A 86 -1.57 -1.16 -8.27
C MET A 86 -1.20 -0.49 -9.61
N PRO A 87 -0.25 0.45 -9.64
CA PRO A 87 0.25 1.01 -10.88
C PRO A 87 1.02 -0.04 -11.70
N PRO A 88 1.16 0.12 -13.02
CA PRO A 88 1.98 -0.78 -13.82
C PRO A 88 3.46 -0.66 -13.45
N LEU A 89 4.18 -1.78 -13.48
CA LEU A 89 5.62 -1.80 -13.30
C LEU A 89 6.38 -1.51 -14.60
N TYR A 90 5.77 -1.79 -15.75
CA TYR A 90 6.41 -1.64 -17.06
C TYR A 90 5.46 -1.07 -18.10
N LYS A 91 6.05 -0.40 -19.10
CA LYS A 91 5.43 -0.06 -20.37
C LYS A 91 6.22 -0.70 -21.51
N ALA A 92 5.58 -1.56 -22.27
CA ALA A 92 6.15 -2.17 -23.46
C ALA A 92 5.77 -1.37 -24.71
N MET A 93 6.76 -0.98 -25.48
CA MET A 93 6.62 -0.16 -26.69
C MET A 93 7.16 -0.92 -27.89
N PRO A 94 6.34 -1.69 -28.62
CA PRO A 94 6.77 -2.40 -29.82
C PRO A 94 7.01 -1.43 -30.98
N LYS A 95 7.92 -1.76 -31.90
CA LYS A 95 8.14 -0.94 -33.12
C LYS A 95 6.92 -0.92 -34.04
N LYS A 96 6.07 -1.92 -33.97
CA LYS A 96 4.80 -2.03 -34.70
C LYS A 96 3.74 -2.61 -33.77
N GLY A 97 2.60 -1.94 -33.64
CA GLY A 97 1.52 -2.31 -32.74
C GLY A 97 1.30 -1.28 -31.64
N GLU A 98 0.41 -1.58 -30.72
CA GLU A 98 0.05 -0.70 -29.62
C GLU A 98 0.97 -0.89 -28.41
N GLU A 99 1.21 0.18 -27.69
CA GLU A 99 1.90 0.17 -26.41
C GLU A 99 1.03 -0.55 -25.36
N GLU A 100 1.66 -1.24 -24.43
CA GLU A 100 0.96 -2.01 -23.39
C GLU A 100 1.58 -1.78 -22.02
N TYR A 101 0.73 -1.51 -21.02
CA TYR A 101 1.13 -1.47 -19.62
C TYR A 101 1.11 -2.88 -19.01
N LEU A 102 2.18 -3.22 -18.30
CA LEU A 102 2.38 -4.52 -17.69
C LEU A 102 2.52 -4.33 -16.18
N TYR A 103 1.66 -4.99 -15.41
CA TYR A 103 1.48 -4.71 -14.00
C TYR A 103 2.37 -5.54 -13.07
N ASP A 104 2.91 -6.66 -13.58
CA ASP A 104 3.81 -7.55 -12.84
C ASP A 104 4.82 -8.23 -13.78
N ASP A 105 5.81 -8.92 -13.19
CA ASP A 105 6.83 -9.66 -13.94
C ASP A 105 6.23 -10.82 -14.76
N LYS A 106 5.18 -11.44 -14.25
CA LYS A 106 4.46 -12.49 -14.99
C LYS A 106 3.80 -11.95 -16.25
N ALA A 107 3.26 -10.73 -16.19
CA ALA A 107 2.73 -10.04 -17.37
C ALA A 107 3.85 -9.75 -18.39
N LEU A 108 5.01 -9.30 -17.91
CA LEU A 108 6.19 -9.07 -18.75
C LEU A 108 6.67 -10.37 -19.43
N GLU A 109 6.74 -11.48 -18.70
CA GLU A 109 7.09 -12.78 -19.28
C GLU A 109 6.08 -13.25 -20.33
N ARG A 110 4.78 -13.10 -20.06
CA ARG A 110 3.72 -13.41 -21.04
C ARG A 110 3.86 -12.55 -22.28
N TYR A 111 4.13 -11.25 -22.10
CA TYR A 111 4.34 -10.33 -23.22
C TYR A 111 5.56 -10.76 -24.06
N ARG A 112 6.71 -11.05 -23.44
CA ARG A 112 7.91 -11.52 -24.15
C ARG A 112 7.68 -12.78 -24.97
N LYS A 113 6.91 -13.74 -24.45
CA LYS A 113 6.56 -14.98 -25.17
C LYS A 113 5.65 -14.76 -26.36
N ARG A 114 4.76 -13.78 -26.28
CA ARG A 114 3.76 -13.47 -27.32
C ARG A 114 4.31 -12.53 -28.40
N GLN A 115 5.19 -11.64 -28.05
CA GLN A 115 5.75 -10.61 -28.93
C GLN A 115 6.82 -11.17 -29.85
N LYS A 116 6.56 -11.14 -31.18
CA LYS A 116 7.48 -11.69 -32.19
C LYS A 116 8.51 -10.68 -32.72
N GLY A 117 8.40 -9.41 -32.38
CA GLY A 117 9.26 -8.33 -32.87
C GLY A 117 10.00 -7.61 -31.76
N PRO A 118 10.98 -6.77 -32.12
CA PRO A 118 11.68 -5.95 -31.14
C PRO A 118 10.75 -4.92 -30.50
N PHE A 119 10.93 -4.70 -29.20
CA PHE A 119 10.21 -3.70 -28.41
C PHE A 119 11.16 -3.03 -27.43
N THR A 120 10.81 -1.81 -27.03
CA THR A 120 11.47 -1.09 -25.93
C THR A 120 10.66 -1.31 -24.67
N LEU A 121 11.33 -1.50 -23.56
CA LEU A 121 10.71 -1.66 -22.24
C LEU A 121 11.10 -0.46 -21.37
N GLN A 122 10.10 0.24 -20.85
CA GLN A 122 10.26 1.23 -19.80
C GLN A 122 9.85 0.59 -18.47
N ARG A 123 10.70 0.68 -17.46
CA ARG A 123 10.39 0.28 -16.07
C ARG A 123 10.06 1.53 -15.27
N TYR A 124 8.96 1.50 -14.53
CA TYR A 124 8.58 2.55 -13.59
C TYR A 124 9.07 2.19 -12.19
N LYS A 125 9.90 3.06 -11.60
CA LYS A 125 10.36 2.92 -10.21
C LYS A 125 9.52 3.72 -9.22
N GLY A 126 8.83 4.76 -9.70
CA GLY A 126 7.97 5.60 -8.90
C GLY A 126 6.88 6.26 -9.73
N LEU A 127 5.84 6.72 -9.06
CA LEU A 127 4.68 7.38 -9.68
C LEU A 127 5.07 8.69 -10.38
N GLY A 128 6.14 9.36 -9.93
CA GLY A 128 6.66 10.59 -10.54
C GLY A 128 7.31 10.40 -11.91
N GLU A 129 7.54 9.16 -12.36
CA GLU A 129 8.03 8.86 -13.71
C GLU A 129 6.91 8.79 -14.76
N MET A 130 5.66 8.85 -14.32
CA MET A 130 4.48 8.89 -15.18
C MET A 130 4.04 10.34 -15.38
N ASP A 131 3.66 10.69 -16.62
CA ASP A 131 2.92 11.91 -16.84
C ASP A 131 1.47 11.82 -16.32
N ALA A 132 0.74 12.93 -16.31
CA ALA A 132 -0.59 13.00 -15.73
C ALA A 132 -1.60 12.08 -16.44
N ASP A 133 -1.49 11.95 -17.77
CA ASP A 133 -2.41 11.10 -18.57
C ASP A 133 -2.12 9.62 -18.29
N GLN A 134 -0.84 9.23 -18.26
CA GLN A 134 -0.43 7.87 -17.91
C GLN A 134 -0.89 7.48 -16.50
N LEU A 135 -0.71 8.37 -15.52
CA LEU A 135 -1.14 8.13 -14.14
C LEU A 135 -2.66 8.02 -14.04
N TRP A 136 -3.39 8.85 -14.78
CA TRP A 136 -4.85 8.76 -14.86
C TRP A 136 -5.30 7.41 -15.41
N GLU A 137 -4.84 7.06 -16.62
CA GLU A 137 -5.27 5.85 -17.33
C GLU A 137 -4.98 4.56 -16.56
N THR A 138 -3.84 4.50 -15.89
CA THR A 138 -3.35 3.27 -15.27
C THR A 138 -3.71 3.12 -13.80
N THR A 139 -3.89 4.24 -13.07
CA THR A 139 -3.91 4.20 -11.60
C THR A 139 -5.10 4.94 -10.98
N LEU A 140 -5.55 6.04 -11.57
CA LEU A 140 -6.57 6.90 -10.98
C LEU A 140 -7.97 6.66 -11.56
N ASN A 141 -8.08 6.38 -12.86
CA ASN A 141 -9.38 6.20 -13.51
C ASN A 141 -10.14 5.01 -12.92
N PRO A 142 -11.35 5.21 -12.37
CA PRO A 142 -12.14 4.14 -11.76
C PRO A 142 -12.47 2.97 -12.71
N GLU A 143 -12.51 3.22 -14.02
CA GLU A 143 -12.86 2.21 -15.02
C GLU A 143 -11.70 1.28 -15.39
N THR A 144 -10.46 1.76 -15.25
CA THR A 144 -9.26 1.05 -15.74
C THR A 144 -8.26 0.69 -14.65
N ARG A 145 -8.31 1.40 -13.50
CA ARG A 145 -7.37 1.18 -12.40
C ARG A 145 -7.49 -0.21 -11.78
N MET A 146 -6.37 -0.72 -11.31
CA MET A 146 -6.32 -1.91 -10.49
C MET A 146 -6.12 -1.54 -9.02
N LEU A 147 -6.96 -2.09 -8.16
CA LEU A 147 -6.90 -1.91 -6.71
C LEU A 147 -6.80 -3.28 -6.05
N LYS A 148 -5.94 -3.38 -5.04
CA LYS A 148 -5.89 -4.54 -4.15
C LYS A 148 -6.64 -4.21 -2.87
N LEU A 149 -7.72 -4.95 -2.56
CA LEU A 149 -8.42 -4.83 -1.30
C LEU A 149 -7.50 -5.31 -0.16
N VAL A 150 -7.50 -4.57 0.94
CA VAL A 150 -6.80 -4.97 2.16
C VAL A 150 -7.78 -5.76 3.03
N GLU A 151 -7.44 -7.00 3.36
CA GLU A 151 -8.25 -7.91 4.15
C GLU A 151 -7.43 -8.45 5.33
N ILE A 152 -8.11 -8.78 6.42
CA ILE A 152 -7.54 -9.46 7.58
C ILE A 152 -8.25 -10.80 7.71
N GLU A 153 -7.57 -11.88 7.32
CA GLU A 153 -8.09 -13.24 7.41
C GLU A 153 -8.05 -13.77 8.85
N ASP A 154 -6.99 -13.46 9.59
CA ASP A 154 -6.78 -13.85 11.00
C ASP A 154 -6.29 -12.64 11.81
N ALA A 155 -7.16 -12.15 12.70
CA ALA A 155 -6.88 -10.97 13.53
C ALA A 155 -5.73 -11.21 14.53
N ARG A 156 -5.56 -12.44 15.05
CA ARG A 156 -4.46 -12.76 15.99
C ARG A 156 -3.14 -12.78 15.26
N MET A 157 -3.09 -13.41 14.10
CA MET A 157 -1.90 -13.44 13.25
C MET A 157 -1.53 -12.02 12.80
N ALA A 158 -2.50 -11.23 12.32
CA ALA A 158 -2.26 -9.85 11.92
C ALA A 158 -1.70 -9.00 13.08
N SER A 159 -2.22 -9.15 14.30
CA SER A 159 -1.69 -8.46 15.47
C SER A 159 -0.26 -8.88 15.81
N SER A 160 0.03 -10.18 15.82
CA SER A 160 1.36 -10.71 16.09
C SER A 160 2.39 -10.25 15.06
N VAL A 161 2.03 -10.28 13.77
CA VAL A 161 2.92 -9.81 12.69
C VAL A 161 3.16 -8.30 12.77
N THR A 162 2.11 -7.52 13.07
CA THR A 162 2.23 -6.08 13.24
C THR A 162 3.16 -5.74 14.40
N GLU A 163 2.99 -6.38 15.56
CA GLU A 163 3.85 -6.18 16.74
C GLU A 163 5.29 -6.58 16.44
N MET A 164 5.50 -7.74 15.80
CA MET A 164 6.83 -8.23 15.44
C MET A 164 7.56 -7.28 14.48
N LEU A 165 6.90 -6.84 13.41
CA LEU A 165 7.53 -6.01 12.37
C LEU A 165 7.64 -4.54 12.77
N MET A 166 6.63 -3.99 13.42
CA MET A 166 6.49 -2.56 13.67
C MET A 166 6.72 -2.17 15.14
N GLY A 167 6.70 -3.13 16.08
CA GLY A 167 6.90 -2.93 17.49
C GLY A 167 8.31 -2.53 17.90
N SER A 168 8.52 -2.30 19.20
CA SER A 168 9.80 -1.85 19.78
C SER A 168 10.85 -2.95 19.88
N GLU A 169 10.41 -4.21 20.01
CA GLU A 169 11.30 -5.35 20.18
C GLU A 169 12.08 -5.67 18.90
N VAL A 170 13.40 -5.71 19.02
CA VAL A 170 14.30 -5.97 17.89
C VAL A 170 14.52 -7.47 17.64
N PRO A 171 14.69 -8.33 18.68
CA PRO A 171 15.05 -9.73 18.47
C PRO A 171 14.04 -10.52 17.61
N PRO A 172 12.70 -10.42 17.82
CA PRO A 172 11.73 -11.14 16.98
C PRO A 172 11.81 -10.74 15.51
N ARG A 173 11.93 -9.44 15.24
CA ARG A 173 12.06 -8.91 13.87
C ARG A 173 13.36 -9.37 13.21
N ARG A 174 14.45 -9.39 13.95
CA ARG A 174 15.73 -9.88 13.46
C ARG A 174 15.66 -11.37 13.09
N ALA A 175 15.07 -12.19 13.96
CA ALA A 175 14.86 -13.61 13.69
C ALA A 175 14.04 -13.82 12.42
N PHE A 176 12.92 -13.14 12.30
CA PHE A 176 12.06 -13.18 11.09
C PHE A 176 12.82 -12.84 9.81
N ILE A 177 13.66 -11.79 9.82
CA ILE A 177 14.46 -11.39 8.65
C ILE A 177 15.45 -12.50 8.28
N TYR A 178 16.13 -13.12 9.25
CA TYR A 178 17.06 -14.20 8.97
C TYR A 178 16.39 -15.46 8.43
N GLU A 179 15.24 -15.83 8.99
CA GLU A 179 14.47 -17.01 8.58
C GLU A 179 13.91 -16.88 7.16
N ASN A 180 13.55 -15.66 6.75
CA ASN A 180 12.94 -15.39 5.45
C ASN A 180 13.90 -14.71 4.44
N ALA A 181 15.19 -14.66 4.73
CA ALA A 181 16.16 -13.93 3.90
C ALA A 181 16.27 -14.48 2.47
N THR A 182 16.00 -15.78 2.26
CA THR A 182 16.02 -16.43 0.95
C THR A 182 14.79 -16.13 0.10
N GLU A 183 13.73 -15.67 0.71
CA GLU A 183 12.46 -15.29 0.03
C GLU A 183 12.41 -13.81 -0.32
N ALA A 184 13.40 -13.03 0.13
CA ALA A 184 13.44 -11.60 -0.11
C ALA A 184 13.71 -11.29 -1.58
N GLU A 185 12.80 -10.58 -2.22
CA GLU A 185 13.03 -9.94 -3.50
C GLU A 185 13.87 -8.67 -3.26
N LEU A 186 15.13 -8.70 -3.68
CA LEU A 186 16.02 -7.56 -3.55
C LEU A 186 15.89 -6.66 -4.78
N ASP A 187 15.64 -5.38 -4.55
CA ASP A 187 15.71 -4.36 -5.60
C ASP A 187 17.18 -3.98 -5.82
N ILE A 188 17.87 -4.78 -6.65
CA ILE A 188 19.27 -4.62 -7.01
C ILE A 188 19.38 -3.95 -8.37
#